data_53385a8b190552d0302cfcbf5a93fdce
#
_entry.id   53385a8b190552d0302cfcbf5a93fdce
#
_cell.length_a   1.000
_cell.length_b   1.000
_cell.length_c   1.000
_cell.angle_alpha   90.00
_cell.angle_beta   90.00
_cell.angle_gamma   90.00
#
_symmetry.space_group_name_H-M   'P 1'
#
loop_
_entity.id
_entity.type
_entity.pdbx_description
1 polymer ?
#
loop_
_entity_poly.entity_id
_entity_poly.type
_entity_poly.pdbx_seq_one_letter_code
_entity_poly.pdbx_strand_id
1 'polypeptide(L)'
;MVPDIVMLVEPHPRPPATLAEIERATRAIGFEMASDAELGSLLRSLAASKPKSGLLELGTGTGLSTAWLVDGMDSDSTLLTIDCDEKVIAVAQEHLGDDPRVHFVVADGADYLPRLLAEDRTFALVFADAWAGKYHHLEEALRSLAVGGIYVVDDMRPQPNWPEDHPAKVHKLIETLVSHPDLHVTTLDWSTGIIIATKVR
;
A
#
# COMPACT_ATOMS: atom_id res chain seq x y z
N MET A 1 -41.40 -13.27 -1.65
CA MET A 1 -40.93 -12.30 -2.65
C MET A 1 -39.79 -11.57 -2.02
N VAL A 2 -38.53 -11.97 -2.34
CA VAL A 2 -37.34 -11.29 -1.86
C VAL A 2 -37.28 -10.01 -2.70
N PRO A 3 -37.20 -8.80 -2.10
CA PRO A 3 -37.04 -7.59 -2.89
C PRO A 3 -35.77 -7.69 -3.71
N ASP A 4 -35.84 -7.26 -4.98
CA ASP A 4 -34.69 -7.12 -5.85
C ASP A 4 -33.59 -6.39 -5.08
N ILE A 5 -32.52 -7.11 -4.80
CA ILE A 5 -31.29 -6.47 -4.32
C ILE A 5 -30.84 -5.59 -5.48
N VAL A 6 -31.14 -4.31 -5.38
CA VAL A 6 -30.50 -3.31 -6.23
C VAL A 6 -29.01 -3.50 -5.97
N MET A 7 -28.34 -4.23 -6.87
CA MET A 7 -26.89 -4.18 -6.92
C MET A 7 -26.54 -2.71 -7.09
N LEU A 8 -25.98 -2.12 -6.06
CA LEU A 8 -25.28 -0.86 -6.20
C LEU A 8 -24.18 -1.17 -7.23
N VAL A 9 -24.48 -0.86 -8.51
CA VAL A 9 -23.44 -0.75 -9.53
C VAL A 9 -22.62 0.41 -9.03
N GLU A 10 -21.55 0.10 -8.33
CA GLU A 10 -20.64 1.12 -7.84
C GLU A 10 -20.18 1.92 -9.06
N PRO A 11 -20.45 3.23 -9.09
CA PRO A 11 -19.76 4.06 -10.05
C PRO A 11 -18.28 3.86 -9.75
N HIS A 12 -17.51 3.35 -10.71
CA HIS A 12 -16.07 3.18 -10.54
C HIS A 12 -15.50 4.48 -9.97
N PRO A 13 -14.70 4.40 -8.90
CA PRO A 13 -14.15 5.60 -8.29
C PRO A 13 -13.41 6.40 -9.36
N ARG A 14 -13.64 7.72 -9.39
CA ARG A 14 -12.96 8.57 -10.37
C ARG A 14 -11.45 8.39 -10.19
N PRO A 15 -10.72 7.90 -11.21
CA PRO A 15 -9.29 7.65 -11.08
C PRO A 15 -8.50 8.97 -10.96
N PRO A 16 -7.31 8.94 -10.35
CA PRO A 16 -6.33 10.02 -10.43
C PRO A 16 -6.05 10.44 -11.87
N ALA A 17 -5.77 11.70 -12.11
CA ALA A 17 -5.55 12.23 -13.47
C ALA A 17 -4.38 11.55 -14.21
N THR A 18 -3.33 11.17 -13.48
CA THR A 18 -2.11 10.53 -14.01
C THR A 18 -2.28 9.01 -14.22
N LEU A 19 -3.33 8.38 -13.67
CA LEU A 19 -3.44 6.92 -13.60
C LEU A 19 -3.40 6.26 -14.99
N ALA A 20 -4.14 6.80 -15.97
CA ALA A 20 -4.21 6.23 -17.31
C ALA A 20 -2.86 6.24 -18.05
N GLU A 21 -2.02 7.22 -17.75
CA GLU A 21 -0.66 7.32 -18.33
C GLU A 21 0.28 6.30 -17.68
N ILE A 22 0.23 6.17 -16.36
CA ILE A 22 0.98 5.17 -15.61
C ILE A 22 0.58 3.75 -16.05
N GLU A 23 -0.71 3.44 -16.17
CA GLU A 23 -1.18 2.15 -16.66
C GLU A 23 -0.64 1.81 -18.07
N ARG A 24 -0.58 2.81 -18.96
CA ARG A 24 -0.03 2.63 -20.31
C ARG A 24 1.46 2.31 -20.25
N ALA A 25 2.22 3.05 -19.44
CA ALA A 25 3.64 2.82 -19.24
C ALA A 25 3.92 1.47 -18.58
N THR A 26 3.10 1.07 -17.58
CA THR A 26 3.16 -0.25 -16.93
C THR A 26 3.02 -1.39 -17.93
N ARG A 27 2.00 -1.30 -18.82
CA ARG A 27 1.82 -2.29 -19.88
C ARG A 27 2.99 -2.31 -20.88
N ALA A 28 3.55 -1.15 -21.19
CA ALA A 28 4.65 -1.03 -22.16
C ALA A 28 5.93 -1.73 -21.66
N ILE A 29 6.19 -1.76 -20.36
CA ILE A 29 7.34 -2.46 -19.78
C ILE A 29 7.04 -3.91 -19.38
N GLY A 30 5.78 -4.37 -19.54
CA GLY A 30 5.37 -5.74 -19.20
C GLY A 30 5.34 -6.04 -17.70
N PHE A 31 5.09 -5.04 -16.84
CA PHE A 31 4.97 -5.24 -15.41
C PHE A 31 3.57 -5.76 -15.06
N GLU A 32 3.50 -6.95 -14.42
CA GLU A 32 2.25 -7.69 -14.16
C GLU A 32 1.77 -7.66 -12.70
N MET A 33 2.57 -7.08 -11.78
CA MET A 33 2.26 -7.02 -10.34
C MET A 33 1.69 -5.64 -9.94
N ALA A 34 0.81 -5.10 -10.75
CA ALA A 34 0.24 -3.78 -10.53
C ALA A 34 -1.00 -3.86 -9.64
N SER A 35 -1.10 -2.96 -8.65
CA SER A 35 -2.27 -2.84 -7.79
C SER A 35 -3.53 -2.48 -8.59
N ASP A 36 -4.69 -3.02 -8.21
CA ASP A 36 -5.96 -2.75 -8.86
C ASP A 36 -6.60 -1.40 -8.42
N ALA A 37 -7.61 -0.96 -9.17
CA ALA A 37 -8.27 0.32 -8.92
C ALA A 37 -9.16 0.29 -7.66
N GLU A 38 -9.61 -0.87 -7.23
CA GLU A 38 -10.43 -1.04 -6.03
C GLU A 38 -9.57 -0.76 -4.80
N LEU A 39 -8.43 -1.45 -4.68
CA LEU A 39 -7.44 -1.16 -3.65
C LEU A 39 -7.00 0.30 -3.70
N GLY A 40 -6.69 0.82 -4.88
CA GLY A 40 -6.30 2.22 -5.06
C GLY A 40 -7.32 3.19 -4.48
N SER A 41 -8.61 2.99 -4.74
CA SER A 41 -9.70 3.79 -4.17
C SER A 41 -9.75 3.74 -2.64
N LEU A 42 -9.49 2.58 -2.05
CA LEU A 42 -9.37 2.43 -0.60
C LEU A 42 -8.18 3.22 -0.06
N LEU A 43 -7.00 3.07 -0.67
CA LEU A 43 -5.78 3.79 -0.27
C LEU A 43 -5.98 5.31 -0.31
N ARG A 44 -6.63 5.84 -1.36
CA ARG A 44 -7.01 7.26 -1.45
C ARG A 44 -7.85 7.70 -0.27
N SER A 45 -8.88 6.93 0.07
CA SER A 45 -9.79 7.26 1.18
C SER A 45 -9.07 7.22 2.54
N LEU A 46 -8.18 6.26 2.72
CA LEU A 46 -7.36 6.14 3.92
C LEU A 46 -6.33 7.28 4.01
N ALA A 47 -5.67 7.65 2.91
CA ALA A 47 -4.77 8.80 2.85
C ALA A 47 -5.50 10.10 3.20
N ALA A 48 -6.69 10.34 2.63
CA ALA A 48 -7.51 11.51 2.95
C ALA A 48 -7.94 11.58 4.42
N SER A 49 -8.02 10.43 5.11
CA SER A 49 -8.33 10.38 6.55
C SER A 49 -7.15 10.75 7.45
N LYS A 50 -5.96 10.96 6.87
CA LYS A 50 -4.70 11.24 7.58
C LYS A 50 -4.11 12.60 7.14
N PRO A 51 -4.80 13.72 7.40
CA PRO A 51 -4.29 15.02 6.98
C PRO A 51 -3.02 15.41 7.73
N LYS A 52 -2.15 16.17 7.07
CA LYS A 52 -0.89 16.75 7.61
C LYS A 52 0.03 15.69 8.21
N SER A 53 0.16 14.56 7.54
CA SER A 53 0.92 13.42 8.07
C SER A 53 1.87 12.81 7.05
N GLY A 54 2.83 12.03 7.56
CA GLY A 54 3.70 11.18 6.74
C GLY A 54 3.02 9.86 6.42
N LEU A 55 3.10 9.44 5.17
CA LEU A 55 2.68 8.13 4.69
C LEU A 55 3.92 7.36 4.22
N LEU A 56 3.88 6.03 4.32
CA LEU A 56 4.91 5.12 3.83
C LEU A 56 4.30 4.09 2.89
N GLU A 57 4.92 3.88 1.75
CA GLU A 57 4.60 2.80 0.81
C GLU A 57 5.84 1.92 0.64
N LEU A 58 5.67 0.62 0.84
CA LEU A 58 6.67 -0.41 0.61
C LEU A 58 6.24 -1.23 -0.62
N GLY A 59 6.91 -1.00 -1.75
CA GLY A 59 6.53 -1.49 -3.06
C GLY A 59 5.88 -0.38 -3.90
N THR A 60 6.71 0.50 -4.48
CA THR A 60 6.25 1.57 -5.40
C THR A 60 5.71 0.97 -6.70
N GLY A 61 6.36 -0.09 -7.19
CA GLY A 61 6.11 -0.61 -8.51
C GLY A 61 6.19 0.50 -9.57
N THR A 62 5.25 0.52 -10.49
CA THR A 62 5.14 1.56 -11.51
C THR A 62 4.38 2.82 -11.04
N GLY A 63 3.94 2.86 -9.77
CA GLY A 63 3.32 4.04 -9.16
C GLY A 63 1.80 4.09 -9.23
N LEU A 64 1.12 2.96 -9.53
CA LEU A 64 -0.35 2.96 -9.58
C LEU A 64 -0.95 3.21 -8.20
N SER A 65 -0.56 2.46 -7.17
CA SER A 65 -0.96 2.70 -5.78
C SER A 65 -0.50 4.06 -5.27
N THR A 66 0.73 4.46 -5.63
CA THR A 66 1.30 5.77 -5.32
C THR A 66 0.40 6.91 -5.82
N ALA A 67 -0.09 6.82 -7.08
CA ALA A 67 -0.99 7.83 -7.66
C ALA A 67 -2.28 8.01 -6.86
N TRP A 68 -2.87 6.90 -6.40
CA TRP A 68 -4.07 6.94 -5.57
C TRP A 68 -3.80 7.50 -4.16
N LEU A 69 -2.67 7.16 -3.54
CA LEU A 69 -2.26 7.75 -2.26
C LEU A 69 -2.11 9.26 -2.38
N VAL A 70 -1.39 9.72 -3.41
CA VAL A 70 -1.15 11.15 -3.69
C VAL A 70 -2.45 11.92 -3.93
N ASP A 71 -3.42 11.33 -4.67
CA ASP A 71 -4.73 11.93 -4.92
C ASP A 71 -5.58 12.08 -3.65
N GLY A 72 -5.33 11.22 -2.64
CA GLY A 72 -5.99 11.30 -1.32
C GLY A 72 -5.32 12.26 -0.34
N MET A 73 -4.05 12.58 -0.51
CA MET A 73 -3.26 13.41 0.41
C MET A 73 -3.62 14.88 0.32
N ASP A 74 -3.60 15.58 1.45
CA ASP A 74 -3.62 17.04 1.45
C ASP A 74 -2.23 17.66 1.11
N SER A 75 -2.17 19.00 1.00
CA SER A 75 -0.95 19.72 0.62
C SER A 75 0.17 19.64 1.66
N ASP A 76 -0.15 19.34 2.90
CA ASP A 76 0.80 19.33 4.03
C ASP A 76 1.28 17.90 4.37
N SER A 77 0.70 16.88 3.72
CA SER A 77 1.10 15.47 3.87
C SER A 77 2.28 15.12 2.96
N THR A 78 3.05 14.12 3.35
CA THR A 78 4.17 13.60 2.54
C THR A 78 4.07 12.09 2.38
N LEU A 79 4.53 11.56 1.26
CA LEU A 79 4.63 10.14 0.98
C LEU A 79 6.10 9.77 0.75
N LEU A 80 6.59 8.82 1.54
CA LEU A 80 7.83 8.12 1.26
C LEU A 80 7.46 6.79 0.58
N THR A 81 7.97 6.55 -0.62
CA THR A 81 7.72 5.31 -1.37
C THR A 81 9.03 4.65 -1.75
N ILE A 82 9.10 3.32 -1.56
CA ILE A 82 10.34 2.55 -1.64
C ILE A 82 10.14 1.35 -2.55
N ASP A 83 11.06 1.16 -3.49
CA ASP A 83 11.14 -0.06 -4.31
C ASP A 83 12.60 -0.40 -4.60
N CYS A 84 12.90 -1.69 -4.77
CA CYS A 84 14.25 -2.14 -5.11
C CYS A 84 14.51 -2.20 -6.62
N ASP A 85 13.46 -2.19 -7.46
CA ASP A 85 13.60 -2.23 -8.92
C ASP A 85 13.61 -0.82 -9.51
N GLU A 86 14.82 -0.36 -9.86
CA GLU A 86 15.06 0.94 -10.47
C GLU A 86 14.25 1.16 -11.75
N LYS A 87 13.95 0.08 -12.53
CA LYS A 87 13.24 0.21 -13.80
C LYS A 87 11.74 0.48 -13.60
N VAL A 88 11.13 -0.16 -12.60
CA VAL A 88 9.71 0.05 -12.34
C VAL A 88 9.49 1.37 -11.62
N ILE A 89 10.33 1.73 -10.65
CA ILE A 89 10.23 3.01 -9.93
C ILE A 89 10.48 4.21 -10.86
N ALA A 90 11.28 4.05 -11.92
CA ALA A 90 11.50 5.10 -12.91
C ALA A 90 10.21 5.52 -13.62
N VAL A 91 9.27 4.60 -13.85
CA VAL A 91 7.94 4.92 -14.38
C VAL A 91 7.15 5.79 -13.40
N ALA A 92 7.15 5.43 -12.11
CA ALA A 92 6.49 6.23 -11.09
C ALA A 92 7.09 7.64 -11.00
N GLN A 93 8.43 7.74 -11.05
CA GLN A 93 9.14 9.02 -11.02
C GLN A 93 8.85 9.89 -12.24
N GLU A 94 8.69 9.31 -13.44
CA GLU A 94 8.36 10.06 -14.66
C GLU A 94 6.99 10.77 -14.54
N HIS A 95 6.01 10.12 -13.90
CA HIS A 95 4.63 10.61 -13.84
C HIS A 95 4.29 11.37 -12.56
N LEU A 96 5.00 11.11 -11.47
CA LEU A 96 4.68 11.63 -10.13
C LEU A 96 5.86 12.38 -9.49
N GLY A 97 7.03 12.41 -10.14
CA GLY A 97 8.25 13.00 -9.58
C GLY A 97 8.22 14.52 -9.41
N ASP A 98 7.33 15.21 -10.11
CA ASP A 98 7.14 16.66 -9.97
C ASP A 98 6.30 17.04 -8.75
N ASP A 99 5.65 16.07 -8.08
CA ASP A 99 4.88 16.35 -6.86
C ASP A 99 5.83 16.45 -5.65
N PRO A 100 5.96 17.65 -5.03
CA PRO A 100 6.91 17.86 -3.94
C PRO A 100 6.59 17.06 -2.66
N ARG A 101 5.40 16.48 -2.58
CA ARG A 101 4.98 15.64 -1.45
C ARG A 101 5.52 14.22 -1.52
N VAL A 102 5.99 13.76 -2.71
CA VAL A 102 6.42 12.38 -2.94
C VAL A 102 7.94 12.27 -2.91
N HIS A 103 8.43 11.34 -2.09
CA HIS A 103 9.85 11.03 -1.94
C HIS A 103 10.11 9.59 -2.36
N PHE A 104 10.72 9.41 -3.52
CA PHE A 104 11.06 8.10 -4.07
C PHE A 104 12.42 7.63 -3.56
N VAL A 105 12.50 6.36 -3.16
CA VAL A 105 13.73 5.72 -2.72
C VAL A 105 13.92 4.41 -3.48
N VAL A 106 15.03 4.28 -4.19
CA VAL A 106 15.46 3.01 -4.79
C VAL A 106 16.30 2.27 -3.76
N ALA A 107 15.71 1.31 -3.06
CA ALA A 107 16.36 0.50 -2.03
C ALA A 107 15.53 -0.76 -1.74
N ASP A 108 16.19 -1.79 -1.17
CA ASP A 108 15.46 -2.88 -0.51
C ASP A 108 14.78 -2.34 0.76
N GLY A 109 13.46 -2.55 0.87
CA GLY A 109 12.70 -2.17 2.07
C GLY A 109 13.25 -2.81 3.34
N ALA A 110 13.83 -4.02 3.24
CA ALA A 110 14.47 -4.70 4.36
C ALA A 110 15.70 -3.94 4.90
N ASP A 111 16.46 -3.29 4.03
CA ASP A 111 17.61 -2.45 4.42
C ASP A 111 17.17 -1.05 4.88
N TYR A 112 16.02 -0.57 4.37
CA TYR A 112 15.58 0.79 4.63
C TYR A 112 14.74 0.94 5.90
N LEU A 113 13.88 -0.03 6.23
CA LEU A 113 13.04 0.01 7.45
C LEU A 113 13.86 0.21 8.73
N PRO A 114 14.99 -0.49 8.97
CA PRO A 114 15.82 -0.24 10.14
C PRO A 114 16.37 1.19 10.22
N ARG A 115 16.63 1.84 9.08
CA ARG A 115 17.09 3.24 9.03
C ARG A 115 15.99 4.20 9.46
N LEU A 116 14.75 3.99 8.99
CA LEU A 116 13.59 4.79 9.41
C LEU A 116 13.40 4.75 10.93
N LEU A 117 13.60 3.58 11.56
CA LEU A 117 13.52 3.44 13.00
C LEU A 117 14.69 4.12 13.73
N ALA A 118 15.90 4.07 13.17
CA ALA A 118 17.05 4.76 13.74
C ALA A 118 16.91 6.30 13.69
N GLU A 119 16.08 6.80 12.77
CA GLU A 119 15.73 8.21 12.62
C GLU A 119 14.46 8.60 13.40
N ASP A 120 13.89 7.69 14.20
CA ASP A 120 12.62 7.87 14.94
C ASP A 120 11.45 8.32 14.04
N ARG A 121 11.47 7.94 12.76
CA ARG A 121 10.42 8.31 11.82
C ARG A 121 9.18 7.46 12.03
N THR A 122 8.02 8.14 12.09
CA THR A 122 6.72 7.48 12.20
C THR A 122 5.75 7.96 11.12
N PHE A 123 4.81 7.09 10.75
CA PHE A 123 3.86 7.32 9.67
C PHE A 123 2.42 7.10 10.16
N ALA A 124 1.48 7.87 9.65
CA ALA A 124 0.06 7.72 9.96
C ALA A 124 -0.63 6.66 9.10
N LEU A 125 -0.02 6.31 7.96
CA LEU A 125 -0.45 5.23 7.07
C LEU A 125 0.81 4.53 6.55
N VAL A 126 0.82 3.20 6.63
CA VAL A 126 1.83 2.34 6.00
C VAL A 126 1.09 1.38 5.07
N PHE A 127 1.39 1.44 3.78
CA PHE A 127 0.93 0.47 2.80
C PHE A 127 2.08 -0.49 2.49
N ALA A 128 1.86 -1.78 2.75
CA ALA A 128 2.85 -2.82 2.53
C ALA A 128 2.43 -3.70 1.34
N ASP A 129 3.08 -3.50 0.20
CA ASP A 129 2.93 -4.26 -1.03
C ASP A 129 4.25 -4.83 -1.56
N ALA A 130 5.18 -5.04 -0.66
CA ALA A 130 6.46 -5.71 -0.89
C ALA A 130 6.66 -6.82 0.14
N TRP A 131 7.66 -7.67 -0.07
CA TRP A 131 8.02 -8.70 0.89
C TRP A 131 8.52 -8.10 2.21
N ALA A 132 9.29 -7.02 2.13
CA ALA A 132 9.66 -6.21 3.28
C ALA A 132 8.43 -5.49 3.83
N GLY A 133 8.26 -5.56 5.15
CA GLY A 133 7.05 -5.10 5.81
C GLY A 133 5.94 -6.16 5.92
N LYS A 134 5.86 -7.12 4.99
CA LYS A 134 4.91 -8.25 5.07
C LYS A 134 5.55 -9.48 5.74
N TYR A 135 6.52 -10.10 5.05
CA TYR A 135 7.08 -11.41 5.41
C TYR A 135 8.43 -11.30 6.11
N HIS A 136 9.12 -10.19 5.91
CA HIS A 136 10.33 -9.83 6.64
C HIS A 136 10.19 -8.39 7.17
N HIS A 137 10.83 -8.07 8.29
CA HIS A 137 10.83 -6.72 8.89
C HIS A 137 9.42 -6.18 9.18
N LEU A 138 8.47 -7.08 9.47
CA LEU A 138 7.11 -6.72 9.87
C LEU A 138 7.11 -5.87 11.14
N GLU A 139 7.90 -6.26 12.14
CA GLU A 139 8.00 -5.52 13.41
C GLU A 139 8.55 -4.11 13.19
N GLU A 140 9.53 -3.94 12.30
CA GLU A 140 10.07 -2.63 11.94
C GLU A 140 9.01 -1.77 11.26
N ALA A 141 8.23 -2.35 10.33
CA ALA A 141 7.12 -1.64 9.69
C ALA A 141 6.04 -1.23 10.71
N LEU A 142 5.65 -2.13 11.63
CA LEU A 142 4.67 -1.82 12.68
C LEU A 142 5.18 -0.81 13.70
N ARG A 143 6.47 -0.83 14.02
CA ARG A 143 7.10 0.16 14.91
C ARG A 143 7.15 1.54 14.26
N SER A 144 7.35 1.63 12.94
CA SER A 144 7.29 2.89 12.20
C SER A 144 5.87 3.46 12.08
N LEU A 145 4.84 2.71 12.46
CA LEU A 145 3.47 3.18 12.47
C LEU A 145 3.19 4.00 13.75
N ALA A 146 2.65 5.20 13.60
CA ALA A 146 2.21 6.03 14.72
C ALA A 146 1.01 5.39 15.44
N VAL A 147 0.80 5.70 16.72
CA VAL A 147 -0.43 5.33 17.42
C VAL A 147 -1.63 6.01 16.73
N GLY A 148 -2.69 5.25 16.46
CA GLY A 148 -3.81 5.67 15.61
C GLY A 148 -3.51 5.57 14.11
N GLY A 149 -2.30 5.18 13.74
CA GLY A 149 -1.91 4.93 12.35
C GLY A 149 -2.53 3.64 11.80
N ILE A 150 -2.62 3.58 10.47
CA ILE A 150 -3.22 2.46 9.74
C ILE A 150 -2.13 1.73 8.95
N TYR A 151 -2.05 0.42 9.12
CA TYR A 151 -1.25 -0.50 8.32
C TYR A 151 -2.16 -1.24 7.36
N VAL A 152 -1.85 -1.18 6.06
CA VAL A 152 -2.62 -1.84 4.99
C VAL A 152 -1.72 -2.86 4.32
N VAL A 153 -2.24 -4.08 4.16
CA VAL A 153 -1.56 -5.18 3.47
C VAL A 153 -2.43 -5.67 2.34
N ASP A 154 -1.83 -5.85 1.18
CA ASP A 154 -2.47 -6.41 -0.02
C ASP A 154 -2.07 -7.85 -0.30
N ASP A 155 -2.76 -8.50 -1.26
CA ASP A 155 -2.50 -9.86 -1.74
C ASP A 155 -2.68 -10.95 -0.68
N MET A 156 -3.74 -10.87 0.10
CA MET A 156 -4.05 -11.86 1.14
C MET A 156 -4.95 -13.00 0.63
N ARG A 157 -5.40 -12.96 -0.63
CA ARG A 157 -6.14 -14.04 -1.32
C ARG A 157 -5.25 -14.75 -2.32
N PRO A 158 -5.45 -16.05 -2.56
CA PRO A 158 -4.67 -16.81 -3.53
C PRO A 158 -4.64 -16.16 -4.92
N GLN A 159 -3.45 -15.94 -5.44
CA GLN A 159 -3.22 -15.43 -6.78
C GLN A 159 -2.62 -16.52 -7.68
N PRO A 160 -2.93 -16.54 -9.00
CA PRO A 160 -2.44 -17.59 -9.92
C PRO A 160 -0.91 -17.65 -10.04
N ASN A 161 -0.22 -16.54 -9.76
CA ASN A 161 1.23 -16.38 -9.86
C ASN A 161 1.98 -16.64 -8.55
N TRP A 162 1.28 -17.05 -7.48
CA TRP A 162 1.93 -17.33 -6.20
C TRP A 162 2.88 -18.52 -6.27
N PRO A 163 4.08 -18.44 -5.67
CA PRO A 163 4.91 -19.63 -5.39
C PRO A 163 4.19 -20.64 -4.50
N GLU A 164 4.58 -21.91 -4.57
CA GLU A 164 3.94 -23.02 -3.83
C GLU A 164 3.93 -22.80 -2.31
N ASP A 165 4.95 -22.16 -1.76
CA ASP A 165 5.10 -21.88 -0.32
C ASP A 165 4.43 -20.57 0.14
N HIS A 166 3.91 -19.77 -0.79
CA HIS A 166 3.35 -18.45 -0.49
C HIS A 166 2.10 -18.50 0.40
N PRO A 167 1.14 -19.42 0.21
CA PRO A 167 -0.04 -19.52 1.07
C PRO A 167 0.30 -19.68 2.55
N ALA A 168 1.37 -20.41 2.87
CA ALA A 168 1.82 -20.60 4.24
C ALA A 168 2.36 -19.30 4.86
N LYS A 169 3.04 -18.46 4.06
CA LYS A 169 3.53 -17.15 4.49
C LYS A 169 2.37 -16.20 4.78
N VAL A 170 1.37 -16.17 3.89
CA VAL A 170 0.15 -15.35 4.08
C VAL A 170 -0.58 -15.77 5.35
N HIS A 171 -0.80 -17.07 5.56
CA HIS A 171 -1.46 -17.57 6.75
C HIS A 171 -0.74 -17.14 8.03
N LYS A 172 0.58 -17.30 8.07
CA LYS A 172 1.41 -16.88 9.20
C LYS A 172 1.33 -15.36 9.44
N LEU A 173 1.32 -14.55 8.38
CA LEU A 173 1.19 -13.10 8.49
C LEU A 173 -0.16 -12.72 9.09
N ILE A 174 -1.26 -13.32 8.60
CA ILE A 174 -2.61 -13.09 9.13
C ILE A 174 -2.67 -13.44 10.64
N GLU A 175 -2.18 -14.61 11.02
CA GLU A 175 -2.14 -15.05 12.43
C GLU A 175 -1.33 -14.08 13.29
N THR A 176 -0.16 -13.63 12.80
CA THR A 176 0.70 -12.69 13.51
C THR A 176 0.00 -11.36 13.73
N LEU A 177 -0.60 -10.78 12.70
CA LEU A 177 -1.29 -9.50 12.80
C LEU A 177 -2.53 -9.58 13.70
N VAL A 178 -3.38 -10.60 13.54
CA VAL A 178 -4.62 -10.77 14.31
C VAL A 178 -4.33 -11.01 15.79
N SER A 179 -3.22 -11.67 16.13
CA SER A 179 -2.81 -11.90 17.52
C SER A 179 -1.98 -10.77 18.13
N HIS A 180 -1.62 -9.75 17.36
CA HIS A 180 -0.76 -8.66 17.83
C HIS A 180 -1.47 -7.79 18.86
N PRO A 181 -0.93 -7.61 20.09
CA PRO A 181 -1.62 -6.97 21.21
C PRO A 181 -1.87 -5.46 20.99
N ASP A 182 -1.11 -4.83 20.11
CA ASP A 182 -1.17 -3.38 19.87
C ASP A 182 -1.92 -3.01 18.59
N LEU A 183 -2.60 -3.99 17.94
CA LEU A 183 -3.32 -3.77 16.70
C LEU A 183 -4.80 -4.15 16.83
N HIS A 184 -5.67 -3.33 16.26
CA HIS A 184 -7.02 -3.74 15.89
C HIS A 184 -7.05 -4.07 14.40
N VAL A 185 -7.36 -5.32 14.08
CA VAL A 185 -7.20 -5.89 12.73
C VAL A 185 -8.55 -6.26 12.13
N THR A 186 -8.74 -5.91 10.86
CA THR A 186 -9.88 -6.34 10.04
C THR A 186 -9.34 -6.94 8.74
N THR A 187 -9.87 -8.11 8.38
CA THR A 187 -9.60 -8.76 7.10
C THR A 187 -10.78 -8.50 6.16
N LEU A 188 -10.51 -8.07 4.94
CA LEU A 188 -11.50 -7.81 3.90
C LEU A 188 -11.35 -8.87 2.80
N ASP A 189 -12.41 -9.66 2.59
CA ASP A 189 -12.53 -10.58 1.46
C ASP A 189 -13.02 -9.83 0.21
N TRP A 190 -12.23 -8.87 -0.23
CA TRP A 190 -12.52 -7.94 -1.30
C TRP A 190 -11.24 -7.62 -2.08
N SER A 191 -11.34 -7.35 -3.43
CA SER A 191 -10.19 -7.18 -4.30
C SER A 191 -9.25 -8.40 -4.21
N THR A 192 -7.96 -8.20 -4.06
CA THR A 192 -6.91 -9.22 -3.86
C THR A 192 -6.85 -9.81 -2.45
N GLY A 193 -7.78 -9.41 -1.56
CA GLY A 193 -7.75 -9.71 -0.12
C GLY A 193 -6.88 -8.71 0.62
N ILE A 194 -7.50 -7.94 1.52
CA ILE A 194 -6.84 -6.82 2.18
C ILE A 194 -6.90 -6.98 3.70
N ILE A 195 -5.82 -6.64 4.38
CA ILE A 195 -5.83 -6.45 5.83
C ILE A 195 -5.69 -4.96 6.14
N ILE A 196 -6.54 -4.48 7.03
CA ILE A 196 -6.41 -3.17 7.66
C ILE A 196 -6.15 -3.38 9.14
N ALA A 197 -5.05 -2.83 9.64
CA ALA A 197 -4.70 -2.88 11.05
C ALA A 197 -4.47 -1.47 11.58
N THR A 198 -5.09 -1.13 12.71
CA THR A 198 -4.88 0.16 13.38
C THR A 198 -4.06 -0.03 14.64
N LYS A 199 -2.96 0.71 14.78
CA LYS A 199 -2.12 0.70 15.97
C LYS A 199 -2.80 1.44 17.11
N VAL A 200 -2.95 0.80 18.27
CA VAL A 200 -3.69 1.36 19.43
C VAL A 200 -2.80 1.74 20.61
N ARG A 201 -1.52 1.34 20.59
CA ARG A 201 -0.50 1.68 21.63
C ARG A 201 0.91 1.45 21.09
#